data_3c3e3fd0eb67b8cc9eb25d54fed53486
#
_entry.id   3c3e3fd0eb67b8cc9eb25d54fed53486
#
_cell.length_a   1.000
_cell.length_b   1.000
_cell.length_c   1.000
_cell.angle_alpha   90.00
_cell.angle_beta   90.00
_cell.angle_gamma   90.00
#
_symmetry.space_group_name_H-M   'P 1'
#
loop_
_entity.id
_entity.type
_entity.pdbx_description
1 polymer ?
#
loop_
_entity_poly.entity_id
_entity_poly.type
_entity_poly.pdbx_seq_one_letter_code
_entity_poly.pdbx_strand_id
1 'polypeptide(L)'
;METDYLGLALENFSGYIALDELYDGPFCVLSLVDNRSFTRLTYRVLEHDPNQDDIRSFACDFKAHLDVRDLKVLGITTDGSNLYPVPLEAVFPDVPHQICEFHVLKEITQAVLHALAKVRKDLKASIPKRPRGRPPKARVKETRHAKRLEQRVSDLFEHRFLFVEKKLTVAEGQTLQRITRGLAHLRVLRSIMDEVYRLFDRRCRTATALDRLAKLRARVRRFKRVGRTLAKLYSPNLEKALTFLDDKLLPATSNAVERGNRRYRKAQRSIYSVRTAAHIRERIAVDMHREQRAADRSLTTKILHQTRAKR
;
A
#
# COMPACT_ATOMS: atom_id res chain seq x y z
N MET A 1 -15.49 9.90 -28.42
CA MET A 1 -14.10 9.52 -28.03
C MET A 1 -14.02 8.72 -26.74
N GLU A 2 -14.55 9.19 -25.62
CA GLU A 2 -14.51 8.43 -24.35
C GLU A 2 -15.39 7.17 -24.37
N THR A 3 -16.59 7.23 -24.96
CA THR A 3 -17.47 6.08 -25.14
C THR A 3 -16.90 5.00 -26.03
N ASP A 4 -16.21 5.37 -27.09
CA ASP A 4 -15.54 4.42 -28.01
C ASP A 4 -14.35 3.73 -27.33
N TYR A 5 -13.58 4.49 -26.52
CA TYR A 5 -12.50 3.92 -25.74
C TYR A 5 -12.99 2.89 -24.73
N LEU A 6 -14.01 3.24 -23.93
CA LEU A 6 -14.52 2.34 -22.89
C LEU A 6 -15.10 1.06 -23.49
N GLY A 7 -15.79 1.16 -24.65
CA GLY A 7 -16.28 -0.02 -25.38
C GLY A 7 -15.16 -1.02 -25.68
N LEU A 8 -14.09 -0.55 -26.27
CA LEU A 8 -12.90 -1.37 -26.58
C LEU A 8 -12.19 -1.90 -25.32
N ALA A 9 -12.09 -1.07 -24.27
CA ALA A 9 -11.45 -1.47 -23.02
C ALA A 9 -12.23 -2.57 -22.28
N LEU A 10 -13.56 -2.63 -22.47
CA LEU A 10 -14.43 -3.62 -21.86
C LEU A 10 -14.51 -4.94 -22.63
N GLU A 11 -14.00 -5.05 -23.87
CA GLU A 11 -13.99 -6.31 -24.63
C GLU A 11 -13.32 -7.48 -23.89
N ASN A 12 -12.28 -7.18 -23.12
CA ASN A 12 -11.56 -8.17 -22.31
C ASN A 12 -11.66 -7.90 -20.80
N PHE A 13 -12.81 -7.38 -20.36
CA PHE A 13 -13.06 -7.05 -18.98
C PHE A 13 -13.04 -8.28 -18.08
N SER A 14 -12.21 -8.26 -17.05
CA SER A 14 -12.02 -9.40 -16.17
C SER A 14 -13.08 -9.53 -15.06
N GLY A 15 -13.88 -8.51 -14.82
CA GLY A 15 -14.79 -8.40 -13.68
C GLY A 15 -14.14 -7.89 -12.39
N TYR A 16 -12.83 -7.77 -12.33
CA TYR A 16 -12.11 -7.32 -11.13
C TYR A 16 -11.60 -5.90 -11.31
N ILE A 17 -12.12 -4.97 -10.52
CA ILE A 17 -11.79 -3.55 -10.63
C ILE A 17 -10.96 -3.06 -9.45
N ALA A 18 -10.15 -2.02 -9.69
CA ALA A 18 -9.54 -1.23 -8.64
C ALA A 18 -9.87 0.25 -8.82
N LEU A 19 -10.16 0.92 -7.71
CA LEU A 19 -10.40 2.36 -7.63
C LEU A 19 -9.35 3.00 -6.73
N ASP A 20 -8.94 4.20 -7.12
CA ASP A 20 -8.02 5.02 -6.33
C ASP A 20 -8.20 6.50 -6.68
N GLU A 21 -7.84 7.37 -5.75
CA GLU A 21 -7.79 8.80 -5.95
C GLU A 21 -6.35 9.30 -6.05
N LEU A 22 -6.15 10.29 -6.91
CA LEU A 22 -4.87 10.96 -7.10
C LEU A 22 -5.05 12.46 -6.91
N TYR A 23 -4.40 13.03 -5.91
CA TYR A 23 -4.38 14.46 -5.67
C TYR A 23 -3.27 15.16 -6.45
N ASP A 24 -3.62 16.24 -7.17
CA ASP A 24 -2.71 17.08 -7.96
C ASP A 24 -3.08 18.57 -7.79
N GLY A 25 -2.55 19.21 -6.77
CA GLY A 25 -2.91 20.57 -6.38
C GLY A 25 -4.38 20.66 -5.95
N PRO A 26 -5.18 21.55 -6.60
CA PRO A 26 -6.60 21.70 -6.29
C PRO A 26 -7.47 20.59 -6.94
N PHE A 27 -6.87 19.73 -7.74
CA PHE A 27 -7.59 18.68 -8.48
C PHE A 27 -7.44 17.33 -7.82
N CYS A 28 -8.51 16.53 -7.92
CA CYS A 28 -8.48 15.11 -7.62
C CYS A 28 -8.89 14.31 -8.86
N VAL A 29 -8.12 13.29 -9.19
CA VAL A 29 -8.42 12.36 -10.28
C VAL A 29 -8.87 11.05 -9.69
N LEU A 30 -10.15 10.72 -9.83
CA LEU A 30 -10.66 9.38 -9.56
C LEU A 30 -10.33 8.48 -10.75
N SER A 31 -9.77 7.33 -10.50
CA SER A 31 -9.39 6.37 -11.54
C SER A 31 -9.98 5.00 -11.26
N LEU A 32 -10.49 4.35 -12.30
CA LEU A 32 -10.99 2.99 -12.27
C LEU A 32 -10.29 2.17 -13.34
N VAL A 33 -9.74 1.03 -12.93
CA VAL A 33 -8.98 0.14 -13.79
C VAL A 33 -9.45 -1.30 -13.66
N ASP A 34 -9.28 -2.10 -14.71
CA ASP A 34 -9.32 -3.56 -14.60
C ASP A 34 -8.05 -4.01 -13.86
N ASN A 35 -8.23 -4.54 -12.67
CA ASN A 35 -7.12 -4.85 -11.76
C ASN A 35 -6.32 -6.11 -12.16
N ARG A 36 -6.80 -6.89 -13.12
CA ARG A 36 -6.12 -8.07 -13.65
C ARG A 36 -5.38 -7.80 -14.96
N SER A 37 -6.04 -7.13 -15.90
CA SER A 37 -5.43 -6.76 -17.17
C SER A 37 -4.57 -5.50 -17.11
N PHE A 38 -4.69 -4.70 -16.05
CA PHE A 38 -4.07 -3.39 -15.89
C PHE A 38 -4.59 -2.34 -16.88
N THR A 39 -5.74 -2.60 -17.53
CA THR A 39 -6.39 -1.68 -18.46
C THR A 39 -7.09 -0.58 -17.68
N ARG A 40 -6.79 0.68 -17.96
CA ARG A 40 -7.54 1.81 -17.43
C ARG A 40 -8.90 1.85 -18.11
N LEU A 41 -9.99 1.86 -17.33
CA LEU A 41 -11.35 1.81 -17.83
C LEU A 41 -11.94 3.21 -17.94
N THR A 42 -11.94 3.93 -16.83
CA THR A 42 -12.48 5.30 -16.80
C THR A 42 -11.80 6.14 -15.73
N TYR A 43 -12.02 7.45 -15.78
CA TYR A 43 -11.51 8.42 -14.81
C TYR A 43 -12.46 9.62 -14.71
N ARG A 44 -12.36 10.35 -13.61
CA ARG A 44 -13.06 11.62 -13.40
C ARG A 44 -12.12 12.63 -12.76
N VAL A 45 -12.11 13.87 -13.25
CA VAL A 45 -11.33 14.97 -12.67
C VAL A 45 -12.29 15.85 -11.88
N LEU A 46 -12.03 15.99 -10.58
CA LEU A 46 -12.74 16.85 -9.65
C LEU A 46 -11.89 18.08 -9.36
N GLU A 47 -12.55 19.21 -9.09
CA GLU A 47 -11.93 20.48 -8.67
C GLU A 47 -12.05 20.70 -7.16
N HIS A 48 -12.26 19.63 -6.42
CA HIS A 48 -12.39 19.59 -4.96
C HIS A 48 -11.96 18.22 -4.44
N ASP A 49 -11.80 18.12 -3.12
CA ASP A 49 -11.55 16.84 -2.48
C ASP A 49 -12.77 15.91 -2.63
N PRO A 50 -12.58 14.63 -3.00
CA PRO A 50 -13.69 13.71 -3.25
C PRO A 50 -14.45 13.41 -1.96
N ASN A 51 -15.74 13.26 -2.09
CA ASN A 51 -16.64 12.77 -1.05
C ASN A 51 -17.34 11.46 -1.47
N GLN A 52 -18.16 10.90 -0.61
CA GLN A 52 -18.85 9.64 -0.88
C GLN A 52 -19.84 9.72 -2.04
N ASP A 53 -20.47 10.88 -2.28
CA ASP A 53 -21.40 11.08 -3.38
C ASP A 53 -20.66 11.13 -4.73
N ASP A 54 -19.46 11.71 -4.75
CA ASP A 54 -18.61 11.67 -5.94
C ASP A 54 -18.22 10.23 -6.32
N ILE A 55 -17.85 9.43 -5.32
CA ILE A 55 -17.53 8.00 -5.54
C ILE A 55 -18.76 7.24 -6.01
N ARG A 56 -19.92 7.48 -5.39
CA ARG A 56 -21.19 6.84 -5.78
C ARG A 56 -21.56 7.18 -7.22
N SER A 57 -21.57 8.48 -7.56
CA SER A 57 -21.87 8.93 -8.91
C SER A 57 -20.89 8.34 -9.94
N PHE A 58 -19.60 8.34 -9.64
CA PHE A 58 -18.58 7.76 -10.52
C PHE A 58 -18.77 6.26 -10.73
N ALA A 59 -19.10 5.52 -9.67
CA ALA A 59 -19.37 4.09 -9.72
C ALA A 59 -20.69 3.77 -10.47
N CYS A 60 -21.74 4.59 -10.28
CA CYS A 60 -23.01 4.46 -10.99
C CYS A 60 -22.84 4.65 -12.51
N ASP A 61 -22.09 5.68 -12.92
CA ASP A 61 -21.82 5.91 -14.35
C ASP A 61 -21.08 4.73 -14.96
N PHE A 62 -20.08 4.19 -14.27
CA PHE A 62 -19.39 2.99 -14.74
C PHE A 62 -20.30 1.78 -14.81
N LYS A 63 -21.15 1.56 -13.78
CA LYS A 63 -22.13 0.47 -13.75
C LYS A 63 -23.10 0.54 -14.92
N ALA A 64 -23.60 1.72 -15.27
CA ALA A 64 -24.50 1.89 -16.42
C ALA A 64 -23.86 1.40 -17.74
N HIS A 65 -22.55 1.64 -17.93
CA HIS A 65 -21.83 1.12 -19.09
C HIS A 65 -21.67 -0.40 -19.08
N LEU A 66 -21.56 -1.02 -17.90
CA LEU A 66 -21.51 -2.48 -17.75
C LEU A 66 -22.88 -3.11 -18.02
N ASP A 67 -23.96 -2.52 -17.45
CA ASP A 67 -25.34 -3.02 -17.58
C ASP A 67 -25.78 -3.11 -19.05
N VAL A 68 -25.44 -2.10 -19.88
CA VAL A 68 -25.71 -2.12 -21.34
C VAL A 68 -25.01 -3.29 -22.05
N ARG A 69 -23.95 -3.86 -21.48
CA ARG A 69 -23.14 -4.94 -22.07
C ARG A 69 -23.31 -6.28 -21.36
N ASP A 70 -24.22 -6.38 -20.42
CA ASP A 70 -24.40 -7.55 -19.53
C ASP A 70 -23.11 -8.01 -18.84
N LEU A 71 -22.24 -7.04 -18.49
CA LEU A 71 -20.99 -7.29 -17.76
C LEU A 71 -21.19 -7.09 -16.26
N LYS A 72 -20.49 -7.88 -15.45
CA LYS A 72 -20.61 -7.85 -13.98
C LYS A 72 -19.26 -7.59 -13.31
N VAL A 73 -19.31 -6.83 -12.21
CA VAL A 73 -18.18 -6.72 -11.29
C VAL A 73 -18.18 -7.94 -10.38
N LEU A 74 -17.05 -8.63 -10.31
CA LEU A 74 -16.83 -9.84 -9.52
C LEU A 74 -16.02 -9.57 -8.26
N GLY A 75 -15.28 -8.46 -8.22
CA GLY A 75 -14.51 -8.06 -7.06
C GLY A 75 -13.94 -6.64 -7.20
N ILE A 76 -13.82 -5.96 -6.09
CA ILE A 76 -13.37 -4.56 -6.01
C ILE A 76 -12.16 -4.47 -5.09
N THR A 77 -11.14 -3.72 -5.49
CA THR A 77 -9.96 -3.45 -4.64
C THR A 77 -9.77 -1.94 -4.48
N THR A 78 -9.62 -1.47 -3.23
CA THR A 78 -9.33 -0.05 -2.92
C THR A 78 -8.20 0.06 -1.88
N ASP A 79 -7.76 1.27 -1.57
CA ASP A 79 -6.68 1.52 -0.60
C ASP A 79 -7.09 1.35 0.87
N GLY A 80 -8.33 1.43 1.22
CA GLY A 80 -8.83 1.39 2.60
C GLY A 80 -9.26 2.76 3.15
N SER A 81 -9.39 3.75 2.27
CA SER A 81 -10.04 5.02 2.59
C SER A 81 -11.51 4.81 2.97
N ASN A 82 -12.01 5.61 3.92
CA ASN A 82 -13.42 5.59 4.31
C ASN A 82 -14.38 6.14 3.23
N LEU A 83 -13.83 6.65 2.13
CA LEU A 83 -14.61 7.14 0.98
C LEU A 83 -15.34 6.01 0.25
N TYR A 84 -14.77 4.81 0.20
CA TYR A 84 -15.21 3.73 -0.69
C TYR A 84 -16.30 2.79 -0.13
N PRO A 85 -16.27 2.34 1.13
CA PRO A 85 -17.10 1.20 1.55
C PRO A 85 -18.59 1.40 1.34
N VAL A 86 -19.14 2.55 1.78
CA VAL A 86 -20.57 2.84 1.72
C VAL A 86 -21.07 3.02 0.27
N PRO A 87 -20.45 3.88 -0.56
CA PRO A 87 -20.93 4.07 -1.93
C PRO A 87 -20.73 2.83 -2.80
N LEU A 88 -19.66 2.06 -2.62
CA LEU A 88 -19.43 0.85 -3.42
C LEU A 88 -20.41 -0.27 -3.06
N GLU A 89 -20.74 -0.45 -1.78
CA GLU A 89 -21.77 -1.39 -1.35
C GLU A 89 -23.16 -1.02 -1.92
N ALA A 90 -23.49 0.28 -1.98
CA ALA A 90 -24.75 0.75 -2.54
C ALA A 90 -24.87 0.51 -4.05
N VAL A 91 -23.77 0.61 -4.80
CA VAL A 91 -23.74 0.47 -6.27
C VAL A 91 -23.52 -0.99 -6.70
N PHE A 92 -22.70 -1.72 -5.99
CA PHE A 92 -22.33 -3.11 -6.25
C PHE A 92 -22.59 -3.98 -5.01
N PRO A 93 -23.86 -4.21 -4.67
CA PRO A 93 -24.20 -5.04 -3.52
C PRO A 93 -23.63 -6.45 -3.69
N ASP A 94 -23.25 -7.07 -2.59
CA ASP A 94 -22.72 -8.44 -2.52
C ASP A 94 -21.39 -8.67 -3.27
N VAL A 95 -20.78 -7.65 -3.85
CA VAL A 95 -19.49 -7.78 -4.51
C VAL A 95 -18.36 -7.74 -3.47
N PRO A 96 -17.46 -8.75 -3.44
CA PRO A 96 -16.35 -8.79 -2.50
C PRO A 96 -15.47 -7.54 -2.60
N HIS A 97 -15.32 -6.82 -1.48
CA HIS A 97 -14.50 -5.63 -1.38
C HIS A 97 -13.19 -5.92 -0.64
N GLN A 98 -12.10 -5.95 -1.39
CA GLN A 98 -10.73 -6.15 -0.93
C GLN A 98 -10.08 -4.82 -0.60
N ILE A 99 -9.54 -4.68 0.60
CA ILE A 99 -8.61 -3.59 0.92
C ILE A 99 -7.19 -3.99 0.47
N CYS A 100 -6.50 -3.09 -0.19
CA CYS A 100 -5.16 -3.34 -0.71
C CYS A 100 -4.19 -3.82 0.40
N GLU A 101 -3.66 -5.03 0.24
CA GLU A 101 -2.68 -5.65 1.15
C GLU A 101 -1.49 -4.72 1.41
N PHE A 102 -0.98 -4.06 0.35
CA PHE A 102 0.17 -3.17 0.45
C PHE A 102 -0.07 -2.01 1.41
N HIS A 103 -1.25 -1.37 1.35
CA HIS A 103 -1.58 -0.25 2.23
C HIS A 103 -1.68 -0.69 3.68
N VAL A 104 -2.32 -1.81 3.96
CA VAL A 104 -2.43 -2.37 5.32
C VAL A 104 -1.05 -2.77 5.86
N LEU A 105 -0.23 -3.45 5.07
CA LEU A 105 1.13 -3.81 5.47
C LEU A 105 2.01 -2.59 5.69
N LYS A 106 1.89 -1.55 4.87
CA LYS A 106 2.59 -0.27 5.04
C LYS A 106 2.26 0.38 6.38
N GLU A 107 0.98 0.44 6.76
CA GLU A 107 0.56 1.00 8.05
C GLU A 107 1.12 0.20 9.25
N ILE A 108 1.06 -1.13 9.18
CA ILE A 108 1.61 -1.99 10.24
C ILE A 108 3.14 -1.85 10.32
N THR A 109 3.81 -1.83 9.17
CA THR A 109 5.27 -1.62 9.07
C THR A 109 5.67 -0.30 9.73
N GLN A 110 4.97 0.79 9.42
CA GLN A 110 5.21 2.10 10.03
C GLN A 110 5.00 2.06 11.55
N ALA A 111 3.95 1.38 12.03
CA ALA A 111 3.69 1.22 13.45
C ALA A 111 4.81 0.46 14.17
N VAL A 112 5.35 -0.61 13.56
CA VAL A 112 6.48 -1.36 14.11
C VAL A 112 7.76 -0.51 14.14
N LEU A 113 8.07 0.23 13.08
CA LEU A 113 9.22 1.13 13.03
C LEU A 113 9.11 2.27 14.05
N HIS A 114 7.89 2.78 14.29
CA HIS A 114 7.61 3.78 15.34
C HIS A 114 7.85 3.20 16.75
N ALA A 115 7.38 1.97 17.00
CA ALA A 115 7.62 1.29 18.27
C ALA A 115 9.14 1.10 18.52
N LEU A 116 9.88 0.70 17.48
CA LEU A 116 11.33 0.56 17.55
C LEU A 116 12.03 1.90 17.84
N ALA A 117 11.62 2.98 17.18
CA ALA A 117 12.14 4.32 17.42
C ALA A 117 11.92 4.77 18.86
N LYS A 118 10.76 4.45 19.47
CA LYS A 118 10.47 4.73 20.88
C LYS A 118 11.41 3.96 21.81
N VAL A 119 11.59 2.66 21.58
CA VAL A 119 12.51 1.83 22.36
C VAL A 119 13.94 2.38 22.28
N ARG A 120 14.38 2.78 21.06
CA ARG A 120 15.69 3.41 20.86
C ARG A 120 15.83 4.71 21.62
N LYS A 121 14.78 5.56 21.64
CA LYS A 121 14.77 6.82 22.42
C LYS A 121 14.91 6.54 23.92
N ASP A 122 14.19 5.55 24.44
CA ASP A 122 14.25 5.16 25.86
C ASP A 122 15.63 4.63 26.22
N LEU A 123 16.23 3.78 25.37
CA LEU A 123 17.62 3.30 25.56
C LEU A 123 18.63 4.45 25.51
N LYS A 124 18.47 5.41 24.59
CA LYS A 124 19.35 6.58 24.51
C LYS A 124 19.26 7.43 25.79
N ALA A 125 18.05 7.61 26.34
CA ALA A 125 17.84 8.35 27.58
C ALA A 125 18.46 7.65 28.80
N SER A 126 18.60 6.32 28.77
CA SER A 126 19.22 5.53 29.84
C SER A 126 20.75 5.50 29.81
N ILE A 127 21.38 6.10 28.77
CA ILE A 127 22.85 6.13 28.67
C ILE A 127 23.42 7.08 29.74
N PRO A 128 24.31 6.61 30.63
CA PRO A 128 24.95 7.47 31.62
C PRO A 128 25.77 8.59 30.96
N LYS A 129 25.66 9.81 31.47
CA LYS A 129 26.49 10.94 31.03
C LYS A 129 27.96 10.62 31.34
N ARG A 130 28.81 10.73 30.34
CA ARG A 130 30.26 10.51 30.50
C ARG A 130 30.95 11.79 30.94
N PRO A 131 31.88 11.71 31.90
CA PRO A 131 32.77 12.82 32.20
C PRO A 131 33.70 13.09 31.01
N ARG A 132 34.13 14.31 30.85
CA ARG A 132 35.20 14.66 29.87
C ARG A 132 36.54 14.09 30.34
N GLY A 133 37.35 13.59 29.39
CA GLY A 133 38.67 13.03 29.64
C GLY A 133 38.69 11.54 29.97
N ARG A 134 39.86 11.05 30.42
CA ARG A 134 40.10 9.62 30.76
C ARG A 134 39.28 9.24 32.00
N PRO A 135 38.41 8.20 31.95
CA PRO A 135 37.63 7.81 33.11
C PRO A 135 38.55 7.26 34.23
N PRO A 136 38.28 7.60 35.49
CA PRO A 136 38.97 7.02 36.64
C PRO A 136 38.69 5.51 36.70
N LYS A 137 39.64 4.74 37.30
CA LYS A 137 39.55 3.27 37.38
C LYS A 137 38.19 2.76 37.90
N ALA A 138 37.63 3.43 38.90
CA ALA A 138 36.33 3.11 39.48
C ALA A 138 35.16 3.18 38.47
N ARG A 139 35.24 4.05 37.44
CA ARG A 139 34.15 4.25 36.44
C ARG A 139 34.37 3.53 35.11
N VAL A 140 35.39 2.72 34.98
CA VAL A 140 35.70 1.99 33.72
C VAL A 140 34.55 1.07 33.32
N LYS A 141 33.90 0.38 34.28
CA LYS A 141 32.77 -0.50 34.04
C LYS A 141 31.56 0.29 33.50
N GLU A 142 31.22 1.44 34.11
CA GLU A 142 30.13 2.34 33.68
C GLU A 142 30.39 2.88 32.27
N THR A 143 31.63 3.29 31.96
CA THR A 143 32.01 3.79 30.66
C THR A 143 31.90 2.71 29.58
N ARG A 144 32.30 1.47 29.89
CA ARG A 144 32.10 0.33 28.97
C ARG A 144 30.60 0.02 28.75
N HIS A 145 29.80 0.12 29.80
CA HIS A 145 28.34 -0.06 29.70
C HIS A 145 27.73 1.03 28.84
N ALA A 146 28.05 2.30 29.05
CA ALA A 146 27.57 3.40 28.22
C ALA A 146 27.93 3.22 26.74
N LYS A 147 29.19 2.84 26.41
CA LYS A 147 29.62 2.55 25.03
C LYS A 147 28.80 1.42 24.39
N ARG A 148 28.50 0.35 25.16
CA ARG A 148 27.66 -0.76 24.66
C ARG A 148 26.22 -0.31 24.37
N LEU A 149 25.66 0.57 25.21
CA LEU A 149 24.32 1.12 24.98
C LEU A 149 24.30 2.04 23.76
N GLU A 150 25.32 2.91 23.60
CA GLU A 150 25.46 3.77 22.42
C GLU A 150 25.55 2.95 21.13
N GLN A 151 26.40 1.92 21.11
CA GLN A 151 26.50 1.01 19.97
C GLN A 151 25.17 0.33 19.68
N ARG A 152 24.44 -0.12 20.69
CA ARG A 152 23.14 -0.74 20.52
C ARG A 152 22.10 0.24 19.95
N VAL A 153 22.10 1.49 20.40
CA VAL A 153 21.24 2.55 19.84
C VAL A 153 21.54 2.80 18.38
N SER A 154 22.83 2.80 17.98
CA SER A 154 23.27 2.89 16.58
C SER A 154 22.80 1.67 15.77
N ASP A 155 23.12 0.47 16.23
CA ASP A 155 22.75 -0.79 15.58
C ASP A 155 21.23 -0.89 15.33
N LEU A 156 20.42 -0.50 16.32
CA LEU A 156 18.95 -0.48 16.18
C LEU A 156 18.46 0.54 15.14
N PHE A 157 19.22 1.59 14.87
CA PHE A 157 18.89 2.54 13.81
C PHE A 157 19.30 2.03 12.44
N GLU A 158 20.52 1.56 12.31
CA GLU A 158 21.11 1.10 11.06
C GLU A 158 20.35 -0.12 10.52
N HIS A 159 20.01 -1.05 11.41
CA HIS A 159 19.35 -2.31 11.06
C HIS A 159 17.84 -2.31 11.31
N ARG A 160 17.18 -1.14 11.41
CA ARG A 160 15.75 -1.04 11.74
C ARG A 160 14.83 -1.78 10.77
N PHE A 161 15.21 -1.86 9.51
CA PHE A 161 14.39 -2.50 8.48
C PHE A 161 14.36 -4.03 8.61
N LEU A 162 15.33 -4.66 9.29
CA LEU A 162 15.29 -6.10 9.57
C LEU A 162 14.09 -6.51 10.42
N PHE A 163 13.48 -5.57 11.16
CA PHE A 163 12.26 -5.83 11.94
C PHE A 163 11.00 -5.98 11.08
N VAL A 164 11.03 -5.47 9.86
CA VAL A 164 9.87 -5.41 8.95
C VAL A 164 10.16 -6.06 7.59
N GLU A 165 11.34 -6.60 7.37
CA GLU A 165 11.69 -7.35 6.15
C GLU A 165 10.89 -8.65 6.07
N LYS A 166 10.29 -8.97 4.90
CA LYS A 166 9.45 -10.16 4.73
C LYS A 166 10.26 -11.47 4.84
N LYS A 167 11.48 -11.47 4.30
CA LYS A 167 12.39 -12.60 4.34
C LYS A 167 13.78 -12.11 4.74
N LEU A 168 14.35 -12.72 5.76
CA LEU A 168 15.72 -12.46 6.19
C LEU A 168 16.66 -13.52 5.64
N THR A 169 17.84 -13.10 5.22
CA THR A 169 18.99 -13.99 5.02
C THR A 169 19.50 -14.53 6.35
N VAL A 170 20.32 -15.57 6.32
CA VAL A 170 20.94 -16.13 7.53
C VAL A 170 21.77 -15.08 8.28
N ALA A 171 22.56 -14.27 7.56
CA ALA A 171 23.38 -13.22 8.14
C ALA A 171 22.55 -12.10 8.79
N GLU A 172 21.45 -11.69 8.15
CA GLU A 172 20.52 -10.70 8.71
C GLU A 172 19.81 -11.23 9.95
N GLY A 173 19.41 -12.51 9.94
CA GLY A 173 18.85 -13.18 11.11
C GLY A 173 19.82 -13.20 12.31
N GLN A 174 21.11 -13.50 12.09
CA GLN A 174 22.16 -13.45 13.10
C GLN A 174 22.36 -12.02 13.62
N THR A 175 22.38 -11.04 12.72
CA THR A 175 22.47 -9.62 13.09
C THR A 175 21.29 -9.22 13.97
N LEU A 176 20.06 -9.58 13.59
CA LEU A 176 18.85 -9.31 14.37
C LEU A 176 18.92 -9.94 15.77
N GLN A 177 19.37 -11.20 15.89
CA GLN A 177 19.56 -11.87 17.18
C GLN A 177 20.56 -11.13 18.05
N ARG A 178 21.69 -10.67 17.48
CA ARG A 178 22.73 -9.92 18.17
C ARG A 178 22.20 -8.59 18.74
N ILE A 179 21.53 -7.78 17.92
CA ILE A 179 21.04 -6.45 18.33
C ILE A 179 19.86 -6.52 19.31
N THR A 180 19.06 -7.59 19.26
CA THR A 180 17.93 -7.80 20.17
C THR A 180 18.28 -8.58 21.45
N ARG A 181 19.55 -8.95 21.64
CA ARG A 181 20.00 -9.69 22.83
C ARG A 181 19.68 -8.93 24.12
N GLY A 182 18.93 -9.54 25.02
CA GLY A 182 18.45 -8.90 26.27
C GLY A 182 17.26 -7.94 26.09
N LEU A 183 16.72 -7.78 24.88
CA LEU A 183 15.56 -6.93 24.59
C LEU A 183 14.40 -7.80 24.08
N ALA A 184 13.79 -8.58 24.99
CA ALA A 184 12.73 -9.54 24.64
C ALA A 184 11.56 -8.90 23.87
N HIS A 185 11.19 -7.67 24.22
CA HIS A 185 10.12 -6.93 23.54
C HIS A 185 10.40 -6.63 22.07
N LEU A 186 11.68 -6.46 21.68
CA LEU A 186 12.06 -6.29 20.26
C LEU A 186 11.94 -7.59 19.46
N ARG A 187 12.26 -8.72 20.06
CA ARG A 187 12.05 -10.03 19.43
C ARG A 187 10.57 -10.30 19.20
N VAL A 188 9.72 -9.83 20.13
CA VAL A 188 8.26 -9.91 19.98
C VAL A 188 7.78 -9.07 18.80
N LEU A 189 8.31 -7.85 18.60
CA LEU A 189 7.96 -7.02 17.44
C LEU A 189 8.25 -7.76 16.12
N ARG A 190 9.42 -8.36 16.00
CA ARG A 190 9.77 -9.16 14.82
C ARG A 190 8.81 -10.34 14.63
N SER A 191 8.57 -11.10 15.68
CA SER A 191 7.64 -12.23 15.64
C SER A 191 6.22 -11.83 15.23
N ILE A 192 5.75 -10.64 15.65
CA ILE A 192 4.45 -10.09 15.21
C ILE A 192 4.46 -9.85 13.70
N MET A 193 5.52 -9.26 13.15
CA MET A 193 5.62 -9.06 11.70
C MET A 193 5.64 -10.36 10.92
N ASP A 194 6.33 -11.38 11.42
CA ASP A 194 6.33 -12.71 10.80
C ASP A 194 4.93 -13.33 10.78
N GLU A 195 4.15 -13.15 11.84
CA GLU A 195 2.76 -13.61 11.90
C GLU A 195 1.86 -12.79 10.98
N VAL A 196 2.04 -11.46 10.90
CA VAL A 196 1.31 -10.59 9.96
C VAL A 196 1.53 -11.06 8.51
N TYR A 197 2.77 -11.31 8.11
CA TYR A 197 3.04 -11.80 6.75
C TYR A 197 2.41 -13.17 6.46
N ARG A 198 2.25 -14.02 7.48
CA ARG A 198 1.57 -15.33 7.33
C ARG A 198 0.06 -15.21 7.17
N LEU A 199 -0.57 -14.09 7.58
CA LEU A 199 -1.99 -13.86 7.33
C LEU A 199 -2.28 -13.75 5.83
N PHE A 200 -1.37 -13.17 5.06
CA PHE A 200 -1.50 -12.92 3.62
C PHE A 200 -0.97 -14.05 2.73
N ASP A 201 -0.72 -15.23 3.30
CA ASP A 201 -0.33 -16.40 2.50
C ASP A 201 -1.53 -16.95 1.72
N ARG A 202 -1.50 -16.85 0.39
CA ARG A 202 -2.56 -17.34 -0.52
C ARG A 202 -2.92 -18.82 -0.38
N ARG A 203 -2.10 -19.61 0.31
CA ARG A 203 -2.40 -21.02 0.65
C ARG A 203 -3.33 -21.14 1.85
N CYS A 204 -3.60 -20.05 2.55
CA CYS A 204 -4.50 -19.99 3.68
C CYS A 204 -5.92 -19.64 3.21
N ARG A 205 -6.94 -20.15 3.91
CA ARG A 205 -8.33 -19.70 3.75
C ARG A 205 -8.61 -18.52 4.66
N THR A 206 -9.55 -17.66 4.30
CA THR A 206 -9.92 -16.46 5.10
C THR A 206 -10.27 -16.85 6.53
N ALA A 207 -11.07 -17.89 6.77
CA ALA A 207 -11.41 -18.34 8.12
C ALA A 207 -10.17 -18.68 8.98
N THR A 208 -9.17 -19.35 8.39
CA THR A 208 -7.91 -19.69 9.08
C THR A 208 -7.07 -18.42 9.35
N ALA A 209 -7.05 -17.48 8.41
CA ALA A 209 -6.34 -16.22 8.57
C ALA A 209 -6.98 -15.35 9.67
N LEU A 210 -8.29 -15.30 9.74
CA LEU A 210 -9.04 -14.59 10.80
C LEU A 210 -8.79 -15.20 12.19
N ASP A 211 -8.77 -16.54 12.31
CA ASP A 211 -8.40 -17.22 13.57
C ASP A 211 -6.97 -16.86 14.01
N ARG A 212 -6.01 -16.87 13.07
CA ARG A 212 -4.63 -16.44 13.32
C ARG A 212 -4.57 -14.97 13.75
N LEU A 213 -5.34 -14.11 13.09
CA LEU A 213 -5.43 -12.69 13.44
C LEU A 213 -5.99 -12.50 14.85
N ALA A 214 -7.03 -13.23 15.24
CA ALA A 214 -7.58 -13.21 16.59
C ALA A 214 -6.54 -13.61 17.64
N LYS A 215 -5.78 -14.70 17.38
CA LYS A 215 -4.67 -15.15 18.24
C LYS A 215 -3.56 -14.10 18.34
N LEU A 216 -3.20 -13.47 17.22
CA LEU A 216 -2.22 -12.40 17.16
C LEU A 216 -2.66 -11.18 17.99
N ARG A 217 -3.92 -10.75 17.83
CA ARG A 217 -4.53 -9.66 18.63
C ARG A 217 -4.49 -9.96 20.13
N ALA A 218 -4.87 -11.17 20.55
CA ALA A 218 -4.81 -11.60 21.94
C ALA A 218 -3.37 -11.58 22.50
N ARG A 219 -2.40 -11.99 21.69
CA ARG A 219 -0.97 -11.94 22.03
C ARG A 219 -0.48 -10.51 22.19
N VAL A 220 -0.80 -9.61 21.28
CA VAL A 220 -0.37 -8.20 21.28
C VAL A 220 -0.90 -7.46 22.52
N ARG A 221 -2.10 -7.76 22.97
CA ARG A 221 -2.69 -7.17 24.20
C ARG A 221 -1.83 -7.38 25.46
N ARG A 222 -1.10 -8.49 25.55
CA ARG A 222 -0.22 -8.81 26.68
C ARG A 222 1.02 -7.91 26.74
N PHE A 223 1.40 -7.27 25.63
CA PHE A 223 2.57 -6.44 25.55
C PHE A 223 2.21 -4.95 25.63
N LYS A 224 1.97 -4.43 26.84
CA LYS A 224 1.52 -3.05 27.09
C LYS A 224 2.37 -1.97 26.38
N ARG A 225 3.70 -2.17 26.27
CA ARG A 225 4.61 -1.23 25.59
C ARG A 225 4.43 -1.19 24.07
N VAL A 226 4.04 -2.30 23.48
CA VAL A 226 3.94 -2.49 22.02
C VAL A 226 2.49 -2.41 21.56
N GLY A 227 1.52 -2.86 22.36
CA GLY A 227 0.12 -3.02 21.98
C GLY A 227 -0.54 -1.73 21.49
N ARG A 228 -0.32 -0.59 22.17
CA ARG A 228 -0.86 0.70 21.74
C ARG A 228 -0.31 1.15 20.37
N THR A 229 0.94 0.84 20.09
CA THR A 229 1.59 1.21 18.82
C THR A 229 1.07 0.35 17.67
N LEU A 230 0.60 -0.85 17.97
CA LEU A 230 0.05 -1.78 16.99
C LEU A 230 -1.48 -1.76 16.91
N ALA A 231 -2.10 -0.62 17.28
CA ALA A 231 -3.55 -0.43 17.16
C ALA A 231 -4.10 -0.74 15.76
N LYS A 232 -3.28 -0.57 14.72
CA LYS A 232 -3.61 -0.92 13.33
C LYS A 232 -3.95 -2.40 13.11
N LEU A 233 -3.49 -3.30 13.98
CA LEU A 233 -3.90 -4.72 13.94
C LEU A 233 -5.39 -4.93 14.30
N TYR A 234 -6.01 -3.94 14.92
CA TYR A 234 -7.43 -3.96 15.28
C TYR A 234 -8.31 -3.23 14.26
N SER A 235 -7.73 -2.69 13.21
CA SER A 235 -8.49 -2.05 12.12
C SER A 235 -9.35 -3.09 11.39
N PRO A 236 -10.62 -2.79 11.10
CA PRO A 236 -11.46 -3.62 10.25
C PRO A 236 -10.89 -3.77 8.82
N ASN A 237 -10.08 -2.81 8.37
CA ASN A 237 -9.42 -2.88 7.07
C ASN A 237 -8.47 -4.08 6.95
N LEU A 238 -7.87 -4.53 8.07
CA LEU A 238 -7.02 -5.73 8.05
C LEU A 238 -7.83 -7.00 7.74
N GLU A 239 -9.06 -7.11 8.26
CA GLU A 239 -9.95 -8.24 7.95
C GLU A 239 -10.39 -8.20 6.48
N LYS A 240 -10.82 -7.04 6.00
CA LYS A 240 -11.19 -6.83 4.58
C LYS A 240 -10.00 -7.02 3.63
N ALA A 241 -8.77 -6.81 4.10
CA ALA A 241 -7.57 -7.08 3.32
C ALA A 241 -7.26 -8.59 3.14
N LEU A 242 -8.02 -9.48 3.77
CA LEU A 242 -7.91 -10.93 3.63
C LEU A 242 -8.97 -11.53 2.69
N THR A 243 -9.88 -10.73 2.13
CA THR A 243 -10.96 -11.17 1.24
C THR A 243 -10.45 -11.96 0.03
N PHE A 244 -9.28 -11.61 -0.52
CA PHE A 244 -8.66 -12.26 -1.67
C PHE A 244 -8.24 -13.73 -1.42
N LEU A 245 -8.24 -14.19 -0.18
CA LEU A 245 -7.82 -15.56 0.16
C LEU A 245 -8.82 -16.62 -0.32
N ASP A 246 -10.10 -16.27 -0.38
CA ASP A 246 -11.17 -17.18 -0.84
C ASP A 246 -11.40 -17.09 -2.35
N ASP A 247 -10.96 -16.00 -2.99
CA ASP A 247 -11.02 -15.83 -4.44
C ASP A 247 -9.60 -15.66 -5.01
N LYS A 248 -9.11 -16.71 -5.68
CA LYS A 248 -7.79 -16.71 -6.30
C LYS A 248 -7.63 -15.71 -7.45
N LEU A 249 -8.71 -15.26 -8.04
CA LEU A 249 -8.72 -14.31 -9.15
C LEU A 249 -8.76 -12.87 -8.66
N LEU A 250 -9.24 -12.62 -7.44
CA LEU A 250 -9.27 -11.29 -6.82
C LEU A 250 -7.84 -10.84 -6.50
N PRO A 251 -7.36 -9.72 -7.09
CA PRO A 251 -6.05 -9.18 -6.77
C PRO A 251 -5.98 -8.66 -5.33
N ALA A 252 -4.95 -9.05 -4.59
CA ALA A 252 -4.73 -8.59 -3.22
C ALA A 252 -4.33 -7.10 -3.12
N THR A 253 -3.90 -6.51 -4.25
CA THR A 253 -3.36 -5.15 -4.29
C THR A 253 -3.99 -4.31 -5.40
N SER A 254 -3.98 -3.00 -5.23
CA SER A 254 -4.40 -2.00 -6.22
C SER A 254 -3.26 -1.54 -7.14
N ASN A 255 -2.26 -2.41 -7.39
CA ASN A 255 -1.08 -2.06 -8.19
C ASN A 255 -1.42 -1.55 -9.60
N ALA A 256 -2.53 -2.00 -10.19
CA ALA A 256 -2.95 -1.58 -11.51
C ALA A 256 -3.27 -0.08 -11.55
N VAL A 257 -4.08 0.41 -10.60
CA VAL A 257 -4.43 1.83 -10.53
C VAL A 257 -3.23 2.67 -10.09
N GLU A 258 -2.44 2.20 -9.12
CA GLU A 258 -1.22 2.90 -8.70
C GLU A 258 -0.22 3.07 -9.84
N ARG A 259 -0.12 2.10 -10.75
CA ARG A 259 0.74 2.20 -11.94
C ARG A 259 0.29 3.32 -12.87
N GLY A 260 -1.02 3.48 -13.09
CA GLY A 260 -1.60 4.60 -13.84
C GLY A 260 -1.30 5.95 -13.18
N ASN A 261 -1.57 6.04 -11.88
CA ASN A 261 -1.32 7.23 -11.07
C ASN A 261 0.16 7.63 -11.06
N ARG A 262 1.08 6.66 -11.00
CA ARG A 262 2.53 6.92 -11.08
C ARG A 262 2.95 7.50 -12.44
N ARG A 263 2.39 7.00 -13.54
CA ARG A 263 2.65 7.53 -14.88
C ARG A 263 2.18 8.96 -15.01
N TYR A 264 0.96 9.25 -14.56
CA TYR A 264 0.41 10.61 -14.52
C TYR A 264 1.33 11.55 -13.73
N ARG A 265 1.68 11.20 -12.48
CA ARG A 265 2.57 12.02 -11.65
C ARG A 265 3.93 12.27 -12.31
N LYS A 266 4.50 11.27 -12.98
CA LYS A 266 5.77 11.43 -13.69
C LYS A 266 5.63 12.40 -14.87
N ALA A 267 4.59 12.27 -15.67
CA ALA A 267 4.34 13.16 -16.80
C ALA A 267 4.08 14.59 -16.32
N GLN A 268 3.27 14.77 -15.28
CA GLN A 268 2.92 16.06 -14.70
C GLN A 268 4.14 16.80 -14.14
N ARG A 269 5.08 16.09 -13.51
CA ARG A 269 6.27 16.70 -12.91
C ARG A 269 7.41 16.97 -13.87
N SER A 270 7.57 16.16 -14.91
CA SER A 270 8.78 16.19 -15.76
C SER A 270 8.54 16.69 -17.17
N ILE A 271 7.31 16.59 -17.68
CA ILE A 271 7.02 16.87 -19.10
C ILE A 271 5.98 17.98 -19.26
N TYR A 272 4.90 17.92 -18.48
CA TYR A 272 3.75 18.82 -18.62
C TYR A 272 3.29 19.29 -17.26
N SER A 273 3.33 20.59 -17.02
CA SER A 273 2.71 21.20 -15.85
C SER A 273 1.29 21.63 -16.20
N VAL A 274 0.38 20.67 -16.32
CA VAL A 274 -1.03 20.94 -16.67
C VAL A 274 -1.74 21.51 -15.45
N ARG A 275 -2.45 22.63 -15.62
CA ARG A 275 -3.01 23.43 -14.51
C ARG A 275 -4.51 23.65 -14.58
N THR A 276 -5.23 23.01 -15.50
CA THR A 276 -6.68 23.12 -15.64
C THR A 276 -7.31 21.75 -15.70
N ALA A 277 -8.53 21.61 -15.18
CA ALA A 277 -9.26 20.36 -15.22
C ALA A 277 -9.46 19.84 -16.65
N ALA A 278 -9.72 20.74 -17.60
CA ALA A 278 -9.89 20.40 -19.02
C ALA A 278 -8.64 19.75 -19.59
N HIS A 279 -7.48 20.38 -19.44
CA HIS A 279 -6.20 19.82 -19.93
C HIS A 279 -5.81 18.53 -19.23
N ILE A 280 -6.12 18.39 -17.92
CA ILE A 280 -5.90 17.13 -17.19
C ILE A 280 -6.73 16.01 -17.81
N ARG A 281 -8.03 16.26 -18.11
CA ARG A 281 -8.92 15.30 -18.78
C ARG A 281 -8.38 14.89 -20.15
N GLU A 282 -8.07 15.86 -21.00
CA GLU A 282 -7.50 15.59 -22.33
C GLU A 282 -6.20 14.79 -22.25
N ARG A 283 -5.32 15.14 -21.33
CA ARG A 283 -4.05 14.42 -21.11
C ARG A 283 -4.26 12.97 -20.73
N ILE A 284 -5.14 12.70 -19.78
CA ILE A 284 -5.43 11.33 -19.35
C ILE A 284 -6.06 10.54 -20.50
N ALA A 285 -7.03 11.14 -21.23
CA ALA A 285 -7.66 10.52 -22.38
C ALA A 285 -6.62 10.10 -23.44
N VAL A 286 -5.72 11.00 -23.81
CA VAL A 286 -4.63 10.71 -24.77
C VAL A 286 -3.72 9.58 -24.28
N ASP A 287 -3.34 9.59 -22.99
CA ASP A 287 -2.50 8.53 -22.42
C ASP A 287 -3.20 7.17 -22.41
N MET A 288 -4.52 7.14 -22.13
CA MET A 288 -5.33 5.92 -22.17
C MET A 288 -5.42 5.34 -23.59
N HIS A 289 -5.74 6.16 -24.58
CA HIS A 289 -5.77 5.75 -25.98
C HIS A 289 -4.40 5.26 -26.46
N ARG A 290 -3.32 5.92 -26.04
CA ARG A 290 -1.96 5.51 -26.40
C ARG A 290 -1.60 4.15 -25.81
N GLU A 291 -1.97 3.89 -24.54
CA GLU A 291 -1.73 2.60 -23.90
C GLU A 291 -2.47 1.46 -24.59
N GLN A 292 -3.69 1.67 -25.02
CA GLN A 292 -4.48 0.68 -25.73
C GLN A 292 -3.90 0.35 -27.10
N ARG A 293 -3.40 1.38 -27.86
CA ARG A 293 -2.82 1.20 -29.20
C ARG A 293 -1.40 0.68 -29.20
N ALA A 294 -0.66 0.87 -28.10
CA ALA A 294 0.75 0.53 -28.00
C ALA A 294 1.08 -0.04 -26.62
N ALA A 295 0.78 -1.31 -26.43
CA ALA A 295 0.93 -2.01 -25.16
C ALA A 295 2.38 -2.09 -24.68
N ASP A 296 3.36 -2.04 -25.59
CA ASP A 296 4.79 -2.09 -25.26
C ASP A 296 5.59 -0.93 -25.91
N ARG A 297 6.83 -0.77 -25.45
CA ARG A 297 7.75 0.28 -25.94
C ARG A 297 8.10 0.11 -27.42
N SER A 298 8.26 -1.12 -27.88
CA SER A 298 8.62 -1.44 -29.28
C SER A 298 7.48 -1.03 -30.21
N LEU A 299 6.25 -1.40 -29.86
CA LEU A 299 5.05 -1.04 -30.63
C LEU A 299 4.82 0.47 -30.63
N THR A 300 5.04 1.15 -29.48
CA THR A 300 4.97 2.63 -29.40
C THR A 300 5.97 3.28 -30.37
N THR A 301 7.22 2.81 -30.40
CA THR A 301 8.27 3.32 -31.26
C THR A 301 7.90 3.10 -32.73
N LYS A 302 7.40 1.92 -33.08
CA LYS A 302 6.96 1.58 -34.44
C LYS A 302 5.83 2.50 -34.92
N ILE A 303 4.82 2.74 -34.09
CA ILE A 303 3.70 3.64 -34.40
C ILE A 303 4.19 5.08 -34.62
N LEU A 304 5.10 5.57 -33.75
CA LEU A 304 5.69 6.91 -33.92
C LEU A 304 6.46 7.06 -35.23
N HIS A 305 7.22 6.06 -35.63
CA HIS A 305 7.93 6.06 -36.92
C HIS A 305 6.96 6.07 -38.10
N GLN A 306 5.92 5.25 -38.04
CA GLN A 306 4.89 5.21 -39.09
C GLN A 306 4.13 6.55 -39.24
N THR A 307 3.87 7.23 -38.13
CA THR A 307 3.21 8.55 -38.14
C THR A 307 4.11 9.65 -38.72
N ARG A 308 5.43 9.56 -38.46
CA ARG A 308 6.41 10.49 -39.05
C ARG A 308 6.59 10.28 -40.56
N ALA A 309 6.52 9.03 -41.03
CA ALA A 309 6.66 8.71 -42.45
C ALA A 309 5.44 9.14 -43.29
N LYS A 310 4.31 9.46 -42.69
CA LYS A 310 3.07 9.94 -43.33
C LYS A 310 2.97 11.48 -43.38
N ARG A 311 3.93 12.21 -42.82
CA ARG A 311 4.09 13.66 -42.94
C ARG A 311 5.19 13.98 -43.96
#